data_05b79eb74b646aeeeca7ec11c22a340f
#
_entry.id   05b79eb74b646aeeeca7ec11c22a340f
#
_cell.length_a   1.000
_cell.length_b   1.000
_cell.length_c   1.000
_cell.angle_alpha   90.00
_cell.angle_beta   90.00
_cell.angle_gamma   90.00
#
_symmetry.space_group_name_H-M   'P 1'
#
loop_
_entity.id
_entity.type
_entity.pdbx_description
1 polymer ?
#
loop_
_entity_poly.entity_id
_entity_poly.type
_entity_poly.pdbx_seq_one_letter_code
_entity_poly.pdbx_strand_id
1 'polypeptide(L)'
;SGVVRVEGKVVGSPLSVLALDLKSNMIVDAVALAGGGALAFTRPGDVVNITMPAPVPVDGTVAIDVTYHGAPLQTGFGSFVFGTRAGDRFAWSLSEPYGARDWWPCKDHPSDKADSVRVQVMVPNAYQVGTQGVFVGVTGGGPGKIIWDYKSNYPISSYLVSVAIGEYVEWVDVYNRSPLLAGLYGPLAMPLRHLVYNDGSITLPFGWSNVTDVLDVFEDWFGPYPFANEKYGHSETTFGGGMEHQTMTSLGGTGVGLVAHELGHQWYGDQISPKTWPHLWLNEGFATYSELLYYEARSGTYPGQFEGLLAARYNSAINATGTLVLEDTTSVSNMFAFSRVYAKGAVVLHMLRNVIGDLAFKNTMRAYSADPAVQYGVANTDDFHRVAEGESGMDLDQFFSQWVTDGYGIPFYRSFSFWQAAPGGGWDVWTTVEQWQTEPYSNIDVFEMPLDIDVITTSGTERFRVQNDQRHQVFALHVTNQPTGVAIDPDYWILRPFEIFSGVEDTPSLLTIASLAPNPANDLLRLDYSLGRESRVDVEVFDVAGRRVLSQPSVSAAAGARVESIDIRSLAAGVYFLRLKSIDGVATRKFVVVR
;
A
#
# COMPACT_ATOMS: atom_id res chain seq x y z
N SER A 1 -22.61 15.58 -26.47
CA SER A 1 -23.07 14.40 -27.23
C SER A 1 -21.89 13.57 -27.65
N GLY A 2 -22.09 12.26 -27.71
CA GLY A 2 -21.07 11.32 -28.12
C GLY A 2 -21.66 10.09 -28.81
N VAL A 3 -20.77 9.31 -29.43
CA VAL A 3 -21.07 7.96 -29.91
C VAL A 3 -19.99 7.05 -29.36
N VAL A 4 -20.39 6.00 -28.67
CA VAL A 4 -19.46 4.96 -28.23
C VAL A 4 -19.74 3.71 -29.04
N ARG A 5 -18.70 3.25 -29.73
CA ARG A 5 -18.68 1.93 -30.36
C ARG A 5 -18.11 0.92 -29.40
N VAL A 6 -18.90 -0.10 -29.08
CA VAL A 6 -18.45 -1.25 -28.29
C VAL A 6 -18.26 -2.41 -29.25
N GLU A 7 -17.02 -2.89 -29.34
CA GLU A 7 -16.63 -4.07 -30.10
C GLU A 7 -16.12 -5.14 -29.15
N GLY A 8 -16.52 -6.38 -29.36
CA GLY A 8 -16.10 -7.46 -28.48
C GLY A 8 -16.40 -8.84 -29.00
N LYS A 9 -15.77 -9.82 -28.37
CA LYS A 9 -15.97 -11.23 -28.58
C LYS A 9 -16.77 -11.82 -27.43
N VAL A 10 -17.78 -12.63 -27.74
CA VAL A 10 -18.61 -13.29 -26.72
C VAL A 10 -17.84 -14.46 -26.11
N VAL A 11 -17.73 -14.46 -24.77
CA VAL A 11 -17.08 -15.53 -24.00
C VAL A 11 -18.06 -16.12 -22.99
N GLY A 12 -17.82 -17.36 -22.59
CA GLY A 12 -18.60 -18.07 -21.55
C GLY A 12 -19.96 -18.56 -22.01
N SER A 13 -20.94 -17.69 -22.30
CA SER A 13 -22.29 -18.05 -22.70
C SER A 13 -22.80 -17.18 -23.85
N PRO A 14 -23.75 -17.64 -24.67
CA PRO A 14 -24.34 -16.82 -25.73
C PRO A 14 -24.91 -15.51 -25.22
N LEU A 15 -24.60 -14.39 -25.88
CA LEU A 15 -25.02 -13.06 -25.51
C LEU A 15 -26.42 -12.73 -26.07
N SER A 16 -27.40 -12.59 -25.21
CA SER A 16 -28.75 -12.11 -25.55
C SER A 16 -28.96 -10.65 -25.21
N VAL A 17 -28.31 -10.16 -24.16
CA VAL A 17 -28.40 -8.77 -23.70
C VAL A 17 -27.01 -8.29 -23.32
N LEU A 18 -26.58 -7.15 -23.88
CA LEU A 18 -25.39 -6.42 -23.43
C LEU A 18 -25.84 -5.31 -22.46
N ALA A 19 -25.31 -5.35 -21.25
CA ALA A 19 -25.51 -4.28 -20.27
C ALA A 19 -24.31 -3.32 -20.26
N LEU A 20 -24.60 -2.02 -20.29
CA LEU A 20 -23.59 -0.96 -20.13
C LEU A 20 -24.05 -0.01 -19.01
N ASP A 21 -23.10 0.46 -18.22
CA ASP A 21 -23.33 1.48 -17.21
C ASP A 21 -23.34 2.86 -17.87
N LEU A 22 -24.32 3.68 -17.53
CA LEU A 22 -24.40 5.10 -17.95
C LEU A 22 -25.37 5.80 -17.02
N LYS A 23 -25.01 6.90 -16.43
CA LYS A 23 -25.88 7.68 -15.53
C LYS A 23 -27.16 8.14 -16.23
N SER A 24 -28.28 8.12 -15.51
CA SER A 24 -29.63 8.37 -16.04
C SER A 24 -29.85 9.77 -16.59
N ASN A 25 -29.04 10.76 -16.17
CA ASN A 25 -29.04 12.11 -16.74
C ASN A 25 -28.41 12.19 -18.14
N MET A 26 -27.68 11.16 -18.57
CA MET A 26 -27.17 11.01 -19.93
C MET A 26 -28.22 10.27 -20.76
N ILE A 27 -28.78 10.90 -21.77
CA ILE A 27 -29.87 10.39 -22.59
C ILE A 27 -29.30 9.54 -23.72
N VAL A 28 -29.78 8.32 -23.89
CA VAL A 28 -29.47 7.47 -25.05
C VAL A 28 -30.45 7.81 -26.17
N ASP A 29 -29.91 8.30 -27.27
CA ASP A 29 -30.70 8.69 -28.46
C ASP A 29 -31.00 7.51 -29.37
N ALA A 30 -30.00 6.65 -29.57
CA ALA A 30 -30.09 5.46 -30.43
C ALA A 30 -29.08 4.40 -30.04
N VAL A 31 -29.45 3.14 -30.29
CA VAL A 31 -28.52 2.00 -30.25
C VAL A 31 -28.68 1.23 -31.55
N ALA A 32 -27.57 0.92 -32.21
CA ALA A 32 -27.56 0.23 -33.50
C ALA A 32 -26.39 -0.76 -33.60
N LEU A 33 -26.54 -1.79 -34.44
CA LEU A 33 -25.38 -2.57 -34.88
C LEU A 33 -24.45 -1.67 -35.71
N ALA A 34 -23.15 -1.85 -35.59
CA ALA A 34 -22.20 -1.19 -36.47
C ALA A 34 -22.46 -1.58 -37.92
N GLY A 35 -22.67 -0.59 -38.77
CA GLY A 35 -23.06 -0.81 -40.17
C GLY A 35 -24.58 -0.79 -40.43
N GLY A 36 -25.41 -0.55 -39.39
CA GLY A 36 -26.86 -0.33 -39.53
C GLY A 36 -27.74 -1.38 -38.82
N GLY A 37 -28.98 -1.04 -38.61
CA GLY A 37 -29.95 -1.88 -37.87
C GLY A 37 -30.11 -1.43 -36.41
N ALA A 38 -31.24 -0.73 -36.14
CA ALA A 38 -31.57 -0.30 -34.78
C ALA A 38 -31.75 -1.49 -33.84
N LEU A 39 -31.26 -1.36 -32.61
CA LEU A 39 -31.42 -2.33 -31.54
C LEU A 39 -32.38 -1.80 -30.48
N ALA A 40 -33.22 -2.71 -29.96
CA ALA A 40 -34.06 -2.43 -28.82
C ALA A 40 -33.20 -2.33 -27.55
N PHE A 41 -33.48 -1.36 -26.70
CA PHE A 41 -32.84 -1.22 -25.40
C PHE A 41 -33.84 -0.81 -24.32
N THR A 42 -33.52 -1.13 -23.09
CA THR A 42 -34.22 -0.65 -21.90
C THR A 42 -33.24 0.03 -20.98
N ARG A 43 -33.75 0.89 -20.11
CA ARG A 43 -32.92 1.69 -19.22
C ARG A 43 -33.40 1.66 -17.77
N PRO A 44 -33.18 0.56 -17.04
CA PRO A 44 -33.48 0.51 -15.61
C PRO A 44 -32.41 1.29 -14.82
N GLY A 45 -32.75 2.53 -14.43
CA GLY A 45 -31.81 3.38 -13.69
C GLY A 45 -30.59 3.79 -14.53
N ASP A 46 -29.41 3.46 -14.00
CA ASP A 46 -28.11 3.82 -14.58
C ASP A 46 -27.52 2.73 -15.49
N VAL A 47 -28.33 1.78 -15.95
CA VAL A 47 -27.92 0.69 -16.85
C VAL A 47 -28.65 0.75 -18.17
N VAL A 48 -27.94 0.57 -19.28
CA VAL A 48 -28.48 0.44 -20.64
C VAL A 48 -28.42 -1.03 -21.02
N ASN A 49 -29.55 -1.72 -21.02
CA ASN A 49 -29.68 -3.12 -21.47
C ASN A 49 -30.03 -3.16 -22.94
N ILE A 50 -29.10 -3.62 -23.77
CA ILE A 50 -29.23 -3.70 -25.24
C ILE A 50 -29.57 -5.13 -25.62
N THR A 51 -30.72 -5.32 -26.26
CA THR A 51 -31.20 -6.65 -26.65
C THR A 51 -30.66 -7.01 -28.03
N MET A 52 -30.01 -8.18 -28.13
CA MET A 52 -29.56 -8.72 -29.42
C MET A 52 -30.72 -9.26 -30.23
N PRO A 53 -30.75 -9.09 -31.57
CA PRO A 53 -31.82 -9.62 -32.44
C PRO A 53 -31.95 -11.13 -32.37
N ALA A 54 -30.86 -11.82 -32.13
CA ALA A 54 -30.74 -13.25 -31.80
C ALA A 54 -29.53 -13.42 -30.87
N PRO A 55 -29.52 -14.46 -30.02
CA PRO A 55 -28.36 -14.74 -29.17
C PRO A 55 -27.09 -14.90 -30.00
N VAL A 56 -26.04 -14.08 -29.71
CA VAL A 56 -24.74 -14.20 -30.35
C VAL A 56 -24.00 -15.36 -29.70
N PRO A 57 -23.56 -16.37 -30.45
CA PRO A 57 -22.93 -17.57 -29.86
C PRO A 57 -21.57 -17.23 -29.24
N VAL A 58 -21.10 -18.12 -28.37
CA VAL A 58 -19.72 -18.07 -27.88
C VAL A 58 -18.77 -18.03 -29.09
N ASP A 59 -17.67 -17.23 -28.96
CA ASP A 59 -16.73 -16.89 -30.02
C ASP A 59 -17.28 -15.98 -31.14
N GLY A 60 -18.56 -15.67 -31.15
CA GLY A 60 -19.16 -14.66 -32.02
C GLY A 60 -18.70 -13.23 -31.61
N THR A 61 -18.69 -12.33 -32.59
CA THR A 61 -18.33 -10.92 -32.37
C THR A 61 -19.56 -10.02 -32.37
N VAL A 62 -19.51 -8.96 -31.59
CA VAL A 62 -20.49 -7.87 -31.57
C VAL A 62 -19.80 -6.55 -31.86
N ALA A 63 -20.50 -5.66 -32.56
CA ALA A 63 -20.10 -4.27 -32.75
C ALA A 63 -21.36 -3.41 -32.68
N ILE A 64 -21.46 -2.53 -31.68
CA ILE A 64 -22.66 -1.77 -31.33
C ILE A 64 -22.29 -0.32 -31.14
N ASP A 65 -23.05 0.58 -31.78
CA ASP A 65 -22.95 2.01 -31.60
C ASP A 65 -24.05 2.51 -30.64
N VAL A 66 -23.65 3.19 -29.58
CA VAL A 66 -24.55 3.88 -28.65
C VAL A 66 -24.38 5.38 -28.84
N THR A 67 -25.41 6.02 -29.37
CA THR A 67 -25.47 7.48 -29.52
C THR A 67 -26.17 8.09 -28.32
N TYR A 68 -25.57 9.10 -27.73
CA TYR A 68 -26.07 9.69 -26.48
C TYR A 68 -25.72 11.18 -26.36
N HIS A 69 -26.45 11.88 -25.50
CA HIS A 69 -26.15 13.24 -25.12
C HIS A 69 -26.55 13.53 -23.67
N GLY A 70 -26.09 14.63 -23.12
CA GLY A 70 -26.43 15.08 -21.77
C GLY A 70 -25.34 15.98 -21.20
N ALA A 71 -25.52 16.34 -19.94
CA ALA A 71 -24.49 17.00 -19.12
C ALA A 71 -23.95 15.99 -18.13
N PRO A 72 -22.65 15.64 -18.19
CA PRO A 72 -22.02 14.76 -17.21
C PRO A 72 -22.21 15.25 -15.78
N LEU A 73 -22.36 14.33 -14.83
CA LEU A 73 -22.33 14.64 -13.40
C LEU A 73 -20.89 14.87 -12.94
N GLN A 74 -20.76 15.57 -11.84
CA GLN A 74 -19.49 15.70 -11.11
C GLN A 74 -19.59 14.89 -9.83
N THR A 75 -19.28 13.59 -9.92
CA THR A 75 -19.26 12.67 -8.77
C THR A 75 -17.83 12.33 -8.38
N GLY A 76 -17.62 11.66 -7.24
CA GLY A 76 -16.30 11.27 -6.78
C GLY A 76 -15.31 12.44 -6.74
N PHE A 77 -14.23 12.33 -7.50
CA PHE A 77 -13.22 13.38 -7.66
C PHE A 77 -13.49 14.37 -8.80
N GLY A 78 -14.68 14.29 -9.42
CA GLY A 78 -15.10 15.25 -10.44
C GLY A 78 -15.71 14.63 -11.68
N SER A 79 -15.41 13.39 -12.02
CA SER A 79 -15.84 12.61 -13.20
C SER A 79 -15.62 13.35 -14.52
N PHE A 80 -16.36 14.42 -14.80
CA PHE A 80 -16.16 15.28 -15.97
C PHE A 80 -16.47 16.73 -15.64
N VAL A 81 -15.47 17.58 -15.71
CA VAL A 81 -15.55 18.97 -15.27
C VAL A 81 -15.38 19.93 -16.45
N PHE A 82 -16.23 20.95 -16.51
CA PHE A 82 -16.08 22.10 -17.38
C PHE A 82 -15.77 23.34 -16.55
N GLY A 83 -14.87 24.20 -17.04
CA GLY A 83 -14.52 25.43 -16.35
C GLY A 83 -13.92 26.49 -17.25
N THR A 84 -13.38 27.52 -16.62
CA THR A 84 -12.64 28.61 -17.28
C THR A 84 -11.36 28.89 -16.49
N ARG A 85 -10.24 29.11 -17.20
CA ARG A 85 -8.95 29.54 -16.63
C ARG A 85 -8.39 30.66 -17.49
N ALA A 86 -8.01 31.77 -16.88
CA ALA A 86 -7.53 32.97 -17.58
C ALA A 86 -8.46 33.53 -18.69
N GLY A 87 -9.74 33.17 -18.64
CA GLY A 87 -10.74 33.55 -19.66
C GLY A 87 -11.06 32.43 -20.68
N ASP A 88 -10.23 31.44 -20.80
CA ASP A 88 -10.39 30.32 -21.73
C ASP A 88 -11.12 29.15 -21.09
N ARG A 89 -11.95 28.47 -21.89
CA ARG A 89 -12.69 27.30 -21.43
C ARG A 89 -11.79 26.06 -21.41
N PHE A 90 -12.03 25.20 -20.45
CA PHE A 90 -11.41 23.89 -20.40
C PHE A 90 -12.44 22.80 -20.06
N ALA A 91 -12.07 21.56 -20.34
CA ALA A 91 -12.72 20.39 -19.78
C ALA A 91 -11.68 19.32 -19.45
N TRP A 92 -11.92 18.56 -18.39
CA TRP A 92 -11.12 17.38 -18.05
C TRP A 92 -12.01 16.31 -17.41
N SER A 93 -11.55 15.04 -17.51
CA SER A 93 -12.18 13.92 -16.83
C SER A 93 -11.27 13.37 -15.74
N LEU A 94 -11.89 12.80 -14.66
CA LEU A 94 -11.28 12.00 -13.62
C LEU A 94 -12.32 11.00 -13.15
N SER A 95 -12.23 9.76 -13.64
CA SER A 95 -13.30 8.77 -13.52
C SER A 95 -13.15 7.79 -12.37
N GLU A 96 -12.06 7.84 -11.62
CA GLU A 96 -11.85 6.97 -10.47
C GLU A 96 -12.79 7.33 -9.30
N PRO A 97 -13.35 6.34 -8.57
CA PRO A 97 -13.39 4.92 -8.86
C PRO A 97 -14.57 4.50 -9.77
N TYR A 98 -15.68 5.24 -9.84
CA TYR A 98 -16.93 4.86 -10.50
C TYR A 98 -17.51 5.98 -11.36
N GLY A 99 -16.68 6.89 -11.86
CA GLY A 99 -17.09 8.08 -12.58
C GLY A 99 -17.10 7.95 -14.10
N ALA A 100 -16.65 6.83 -14.68
CA ALA A 100 -16.68 6.64 -16.13
C ALA A 100 -18.10 6.64 -16.67
N ARG A 101 -19.04 6.01 -15.98
CA ARG A 101 -20.48 5.99 -16.30
C ARG A 101 -21.15 7.35 -16.28
N ASP A 102 -20.53 8.36 -15.69
CA ASP A 102 -21.10 9.70 -15.58
C ASP A 102 -21.07 10.45 -16.92
N TRP A 103 -20.18 10.05 -17.85
CA TRP A 103 -19.99 10.77 -19.10
C TRP A 103 -19.94 9.90 -20.37
N TRP A 104 -19.74 8.58 -20.26
CA TRP A 104 -19.77 7.66 -21.40
C TRP A 104 -20.29 6.27 -21.02
N PRO A 105 -21.01 5.56 -21.95
CA PRO A 105 -21.46 4.21 -21.69
C PRO A 105 -20.29 3.22 -21.72
N CYS A 106 -20.11 2.49 -20.61
CA CYS A 106 -19.01 1.54 -20.40
C CYS A 106 -19.44 0.41 -19.48
N LYS A 107 -18.56 -0.50 -19.18
CA LYS A 107 -18.62 -1.34 -17.99
C LYS A 107 -17.71 -0.74 -16.93
N ASP A 108 -18.30 -0.08 -15.94
CA ASP A 108 -17.60 0.75 -14.99
C ASP A 108 -17.09 -0.08 -13.79
N HIS A 109 -16.09 -0.89 -14.06
CA HIS A 109 -15.43 -1.74 -13.09
C HIS A 109 -13.94 -1.86 -13.42
N PRO A 110 -13.01 -1.81 -12.44
CA PRO A 110 -11.57 -1.81 -12.73
C PRO A 110 -11.08 -3.07 -13.45
N SER A 111 -11.75 -4.21 -13.27
CA SER A 111 -11.37 -5.46 -13.94
C SER A 111 -11.88 -5.58 -15.38
N ASP A 112 -12.76 -4.71 -15.83
CA ASP A 112 -13.27 -4.76 -17.20
C ASP A 112 -12.40 -3.89 -18.10
N LYS A 113 -11.22 -4.40 -18.44
CA LYS A 113 -10.28 -3.71 -19.34
C LYS A 113 -10.67 -3.94 -20.79
N ALA A 114 -10.80 -2.84 -21.54
CA ALA A 114 -10.88 -2.92 -22.99
C ALA A 114 -9.51 -3.23 -23.58
N ASP A 115 -9.42 -4.15 -24.54
CA ASP A 115 -8.14 -4.49 -25.20
C ASP A 115 -7.49 -3.28 -25.90
N SER A 116 -8.30 -2.34 -26.34
CA SER A 116 -7.87 -1.07 -26.95
C SER A 116 -9.00 -0.04 -26.89
N VAL A 117 -8.62 1.24 -26.88
CA VAL A 117 -9.57 2.36 -26.91
C VAL A 117 -9.13 3.39 -27.95
N ARG A 118 -10.06 3.83 -28.80
CA ARG A 118 -9.86 4.98 -29.70
C ARG A 118 -10.72 6.14 -29.23
N VAL A 119 -10.11 7.30 -29.06
CA VAL A 119 -10.77 8.53 -28.61
C VAL A 119 -10.68 9.57 -29.69
N GLN A 120 -11.83 10.04 -30.16
CA GLN A 120 -11.96 11.13 -31.12
C GLN A 120 -12.72 12.29 -30.49
N VAL A 121 -12.09 13.45 -30.39
CA VAL A 121 -12.65 14.63 -29.71
C VAL A 121 -12.73 15.79 -30.67
N MET A 122 -13.98 16.27 -30.91
CA MET A 122 -14.23 17.46 -31.72
C MET A 122 -14.20 18.70 -30.83
N VAL A 123 -13.29 19.63 -31.13
CA VAL A 123 -13.09 20.87 -30.37
C VAL A 123 -12.93 22.07 -31.29
N PRO A 124 -13.07 23.33 -30.79
CA PRO A 124 -12.66 24.53 -31.52
C PRO A 124 -11.18 24.44 -31.98
N ASN A 125 -10.85 25.08 -33.09
CA ASN A 125 -9.49 24.99 -33.69
C ASN A 125 -8.35 25.43 -32.76
N ALA A 126 -8.61 26.30 -31.77
CA ALA A 126 -7.59 26.78 -30.83
C ALA A 126 -7.27 25.75 -29.73
N TYR A 127 -8.12 24.71 -29.56
CA TYR A 127 -7.98 23.79 -28.44
C TYR A 127 -7.18 22.56 -28.80
N GLN A 128 -6.39 22.13 -27.83
CA GLN A 128 -5.69 20.85 -27.86
C GLN A 128 -6.38 19.83 -26.98
N VAL A 129 -6.08 18.56 -27.24
CA VAL A 129 -6.60 17.42 -26.50
C VAL A 129 -5.47 16.55 -26.00
N GLY A 130 -5.44 16.31 -24.68
CA GLY A 130 -4.63 15.28 -24.02
C GLY A 130 -5.49 14.06 -23.73
N THR A 131 -5.04 12.89 -24.13
CA THR A 131 -5.69 11.60 -23.87
C THR A 131 -4.67 10.47 -24.01
N GLN A 132 -5.03 9.25 -23.62
CA GLN A 132 -4.20 8.06 -23.69
C GLN A 132 -3.86 7.64 -25.12
N GLY A 133 -2.80 6.85 -25.26
CA GLY A 133 -2.42 6.20 -26.53
C GLY A 133 -1.62 7.07 -27.49
N VAL A 134 -1.41 6.55 -28.69
CA VAL A 134 -0.71 7.24 -29.77
C VAL A 134 -1.59 8.26 -30.45
N PHE A 135 -0.99 9.38 -30.85
CA PHE A 135 -1.63 10.36 -31.70
C PHE A 135 -1.77 9.81 -33.13
N VAL A 136 -3.00 9.69 -33.62
CA VAL A 136 -3.32 9.21 -34.96
C VAL A 136 -3.36 10.36 -35.97
N GLY A 137 -3.89 11.51 -35.58
CA GLY A 137 -3.97 12.66 -36.44
C GLY A 137 -5.04 13.70 -36.04
N VAL A 138 -5.12 14.75 -36.85
CA VAL A 138 -6.16 15.76 -36.74
C VAL A 138 -6.90 15.84 -38.07
N THR A 139 -8.24 15.89 -38.03
CA THR A 139 -9.09 16.03 -39.21
C THR A 139 -10.06 17.21 -39.06
N GLY A 140 -10.65 17.67 -40.15
CA GLY A 140 -11.61 18.74 -40.11
C GLY A 140 -12.92 18.34 -39.43
N GLY A 141 -13.38 19.11 -38.46
CA GLY A 141 -14.66 18.94 -37.72
C GLY A 141 -15.79 19.81 -38.20
N GLY A 142 -15.63 20.50 -39.36
CA GLY A 142 -16.54 21.54 -39.86
C GLY A 142 -16.02 22.97 -39.55
N PRO A 143 -16.81 24.01 -39.83
CA PRO A 143 -16.36 25.39 -39.66
C PRO A 143 -15.89 25.70 -38.24
N GLY A 144 -14.62 26.11 -38.10
CA GLY A 144 -14.02 26.51 -36.82
C GLY A 144 -13.76 25.37 -35.85
N LYS A 145 -13.82 24.08 -36.29
CA LYS A 145 -13.62 22.90 -35.45
C LYS A 145 -12.66 21.90 -36.09
N ILE A 146 -11.96 21.19 -35.22
CA ILE A 146 -11.07 20.07 -35.56
C ILE A 146 -11.42 18.85 -34.70
N ILE A 147 -11.05 17.66 -35.18
CA ILE A 147 -11.19 16.40 -34.48
C ILE A 147 -9.79 15.87 -34.21
N TRP A 148 -9.46 15.77 -32.93
CA TRP A 148 -8.26 15.06 -32.47
C TRP A 148 -8.56 13.58 -32.38
N ASP A 149 -7.63 12.74 -32.83
CA ASP A 149 -7.76 11.28 -32.91
C ASP A 149 -6.58 10.61 -32.22
N TYR A 150 -6.87 9.78 -31.24
CA TYR A 150 -5.89 9.01 -30.48
C TYR A 150 -6.33 7.55 -30.35
N LYS A 151 -5.37 6.65 -30.24
CA LYS A 151 -5.63 5.22 -30.05
C LYS A 151 -4.66 4.61 -29.03
N SER A 152 -5.19 4.05 -27.96
CA SER A 152 -4.45 3.13 -27.09
C SER A 152 -4.58 1.71 -27.64
N ASN A 153 -3.46 1.02 -27.76
CA ASN A 153 -3.38 -0.36 -28.25
C ASN A 153 -3.08 -1.35 -27.12
N TYR A 154 -3.07 -0.88 -25.88
CA TYR A 154 -2.90 -1.68 -24.69
C TYR A 154 -4.21 -1.78 -23.92
N PRO A 155 -4.41 -2.88 -23.15
CA PRO A 155 -5.56 -3.00 -22.26
C PRO A 155 -5.65 -1.83 -21.29
N ILE A 156 -6.87 -1.29 -21.12
CA ILE A 156 -7.13 -0.11 -20.30
C ILE A 156 -8.43 -0.25 -19.53
N SER A 157 -8.40 0.06 -18.24
CA SER A 157 -9.60 0.11 -17.38
C SER A 157 -10.44 1.35 -17.68
N SER A 158 -11.75 1.26 -17.47
CA SER A 158 -12.70 2.34 -17.77
C SER A 158 -12.37 3.64 -17.03
N TYR A 159 -11.88 3.57 -15.80
CA TYR A 159 -11.56 4.74 -14.98
C TYR A 159 -10.30 5.49 -15.48
N LEU A 160 -9.44 4.84 -16.25
CA LEU A 160 -8.21 5.41 -16.83
C LEU A 160 -8.45 6.10 -18.18
N VAL A 161 -9.61 5.84 -18.82
CA VAL A 161 -9.97 6.55 -20.06
C VAL A 161 -10.24 8.01 -19.74
N SER A 162 -9.47 8.91 -20.36
CA SER A 162 -9.50 10.32 -20.01
C SER A 162 -9.51 11.25 -21.20
N VAL A 163 -9.93 12.48 -20.95
CA VAL A 163 -9.74 13.61 -21.86
C VAL A 163 -9.37 14.86 -21.05
N ALA A 164 -8.40 15.61 -21.56
CA ALA A 164 -8.07 16.95 -21.11
C ALA A 164 -8.14 17.88 -22.32
N ILE A 165 -8.96 18.94 -22.26
CA ILE A 165 -9.28 19.83 -23.37
C ILE A 165 -9.05 21.27 -22.91
N GLY A 166 -8.29 22.05 -23.69
CA GLY A 166 -8.03 23.46 -23.36
C GLY A 166 -7.15 24.13 -24.38
N GLU A 167 -6.96 25.44 -24.21
CA GLU A 167 -5.90 26.16 -24.90
C GLU A 167 -4.57 25.88 -24.21
N TYR A 168 -3.93 24.80 -24.64
CA TYR A 168 -2.64 24.37 -24.10
C TYR A 168 -1.47 24.84 -24.96
N VAL A 169 -0.34 25.08 -24.30
CA VAL A 169 0.99 25.06 -24.93
C VAL A 169 1.53 23.64 -24.81
N GLU A 170 1.94 23.10 -25.94
CA GLU A 170 2.50 21.75 -26.00
C GLU A 170 4.03 21.78 -25.92
N TRP A 171 4.58 20.92 -25.06
CA TRP A 171 6.01 20.61 -24.96
C TRP A 171 6.22 19.17 -25.37
N VAL A 172 7.12 18.95 -26.31
CA VAL A 172 7.47 17.63 -26.82
C VAL A 172 8.94 17.36 -26.52
N ASP A 173 9.21 16.18 -25.97
CA ASP A 173 10.56 15.68 -25.70
C ASP A 173 10.62 14.19 -26.05
N VAL A 174 11.77 13.55 -25.87
CA VAL A 174 11.98 12.13 -26.12
C VAL A 174 12.71 11.51 -24.94
N TYR A 175 12.10 10.52 -24.33
CA TYR A 175 12.81 9.66 -23.40
C TYR A 175 13.72 8.71 -24.18
N ASN A 176 15.01 8.86 -24.03
CA ASN A 176 16.00 7.93 -24.49
C ASN A 176 16.50 7.10 -23.31
N ARG A 177 16.24 5.80 -23.35
CA ARG A 177 16.68 4.88 -22.30
C ARG A 177 18.17 5.00 -22.06
N SER A 178 18.59 5.09 -20.79
CA SER A 178 20.00 5.19 -20.42
C SER A 178 20.83 4.01 -20.94
N PRO A 179 22.15 4.14 -21.18
CA PRO A 179 22.98 3.04 -21.71
C PRO A 179 22.94 1.77 -20.85
N LEU A 180 22.82 1.90 -19.55
CA LEU A 180 22.69 0.76 -18.62
C LEU A 180 21.40 -0.02 -18.89
N LEU A 181 20.27 0.67 -18.91
CA LEU A 181 18.95 0.08 -19.13
C LEU A 181 18.80 -0.41 -20.59
N ALA A 182 19.37 0.30 -21.56
CA ALA A 182 19.41 -0.15 -22.94
C ALA A 182 20.21 -1.46 -23.10
N GLY A 183 21.21 -1.69 -22.26
CA GLY A 183 21.92 -2.97 -22.17
C GLY A 183 21.06 -4.11 -21.63
N LEU A 184 20.12 -3.81 -20.74
CA LEU A 184 19.22 -4.80 -20.13
C LEU A 184 17.96 -5.06 -20.98
N TYR A 185 17.34 -4.01 -21.51
CA TYR A 185 16.00 -4.08 -22.12
C TYR A 185 15.97 -3.65 -23.60
N GLY A 186 17.13 -3.34 -24.18
CA GLY A 186 17.25 -2.80 -25.53
C GLY A 186 17.07 -1.27 -25.59
N PRO A 187 17.48 -0.64 -26.69
CA PRO A 187 17.32 0.79 -26.87
C PRO A 187 15.85 1.19 -26.97
N LEU A 188 15.50 2.36 -26.46
CA LEU A 188 14.18 2.96 -26.56
C LEU A 188 14.33 4.45 -26.82
N ALA A 189 13.52 4.98 -27.75
CA ALA A 189 13.28 6.39 -27.96
C ALA A 189 11.74 6.61 -27.93
N MET A 190 11.20 7.03 -26.80
CA MET A 190 9.75 7.17 -26.58
C MET A 190 9.35 8.63 -26.54
N PRO A 191 8.29 9.05 -27.28
CA PRO A 191 7.81 10.42 -27.22
C PRO A 191 7.30 10.78 -25.82
N LEU A 192 7.67 11.97 -25.35
CA LEU A 192 7.10 12.63 -24.19
C LEU A 192 6.28 13.83 -24.65
N ARG A 193 5.08 13.99 -24.08
CA ARG A 193 4.18 15.08 -24.46
C ARG A 193 3.57 15.74 -23.24
N HIS A 194 3.76 17.03 -23.08
CA HIS A 194 3.23 17.80 -21.95
C HIS A 194 2.35 18.93 -22.45
N LEU A 195 1.16 19.03 -21.89
CA LEU A 195 0.18 20.08 -22.17
C LEU A 195 0.03 20.98 -20.95
N VAL A 196 0.46 22.23 -21.06
CA VAL A 196 0.40 23.25 -20.01
C VAL A 196 -0.57 24.33 -20.44
N TYR A 197 -1.44 24.80 -19.56
CA TYR A 197 -2.39 25.87 -19.89
C TYR A 197 -1.67 27.13 -20.36
N ASN A 198 -2.19 27.72 -21.41
CA ASN A 198 -1.70 28.99 -21.96
C ASN A 198 -2.25 30.17 -21.13
N ASP A 199 -1.70 30.36 -19.93
CA ASP A 199 -2.08 31.48 -19.04
C ASP A 199 -1.06 32.63 -19.04
N GLY A 200 -0.19 32.67 -20.05
CA GLY A 200 0.88 33.65 -20.19
C GLY A 200 2.20 33.26 -19.50
N SER A 201 2.21 32.21 -18.70
CA SER A 201 3.42 31.63 -18.08
C SER A 201 3.83 30.38 -18.84
N ILE A 202 4.64 30.53 -19.89
CA ILE A 202 5.06 29.43 -20.75
C ILE A 202 6.34 28.81 -20.21
N THR A 203 6.24 28.04 -19.12
CA THR A 203 7.36 27.25 -18.60
C THR A 203 6.89 25.86 -18.23
N LEU A 204 7.62 24.85 -18.72
CA LEU A 204 7.37 23.48 -18.26
C LEU A 204 7.65 23.38 -16.77
N PRO A 205 6.72 22.88 -15.93
CA PRO A 205 6.95 22.71 -14.50
C PRO A 205 8.21 21.88 -14.21
N PHE A 206 8.96 22.27 -13.18
CA PHE A 206 10.26 21.63 -12.86
C PHE A 206 10.11 20.12 -12.64
N GLY A 207 9.10 19.66 -11.90
CA GLY A 207 8.88 18.22 -11.70
C GLY A 207 8.61 17.48 -13.00
N TRP A 208 7.91 18.09 -13.96
CA TRP A 208 7.59 17.46 -15.23
C TRP A 208 8.82 17.32 -16.14
N SER A 209 9.75 18.26 -16.08
CA SER A 209 11.02 18.15 -16.82
C SER A 209 11.95 17.05 -16.30
N ASN A 210 11.70 16.55 -15.07
CA ASN A 210 12.47 15.44 -14.48
C ASN A 210 11.91 14.05 -14.83
N VAL A 211 10.87 13.95 -15.63
CA VAL A 211 10.20 12.67 -15.94
C VAL A 211 11.15 11.63 -16.54
N THR A 212 12.14 12.02 -17.32
CA THR A 212 13.15 11.12 -17.90
C THR A 212 14.02 10.47 -16.82
N ASP A 213 14.36 11.22 -15.79
CA ASP A 213 15.13 10.74 -14.65
C ASP A 213 14.32 9.78 -13.77
N VAL A 214 13.01 10.06 -13.59
CA VAL A 214 12.08 9.17 -12.88
C VAL A 214 11.88 7.86 -13.64
N LEU A 215 11.72 7.91 -14.99
CA LEU A 215 11.62 6.74 -15.86
C LEU A 215 12.85 5.83 -15.72
N ASP A 216 14.07 6.38 -15.74
CA ASP A 216 15.30 5.60 -15.57
C ASP A 216 15.33 4.88 -14.21
N VAL A 217 14.92 5.54 -13.12
CA VAL A 217 14.83 4.91 -11.80
C VAL A 217 13.80 3.79 -11.79
N PHE A 218 12.62 4.02 -12.36
CA PHE A 218 11.53 3.04 -12.31
C PHE A 218 11.75 1.85 -13.27
N GLU A 219 12.35 2.07 -14.44
CA GLU A 219 12.76 0.93 -15.26
C GLU A 219 13.83 0.06 -14.57
N ASP A 220 14.70 0.65 -13.74
CA ASP A 220 15.65 -0.11 -12.93
C ASP A 220 14.97 -0.86 -11.77
N TRP A 221 13.89 -0.32 -11.19
CA TRP A 221 13.16 -0.97 -10.09
C TRP A 221 12.09 -1.96 -10.56
N PHE A 222 11.32 -1.61 -11.60
CA PHE A 222 10.09 -2.30 -11.97
C PHE A 222 10.17 -3.05 -13.31
N GLY A 223 11.23 -2.83 -14.08
CA GLY A 223 11.36 -3.33 -15.44
C GLY A 223 10.90 -2.31 -16.49
N PRO A 224 10.91 -2.68 -17.79
CA PRO A 224 10.64 -1.76 -18.89
C PRO A 224 9.31 -1.02 -18.73
N TYR A 225 9.29 0.26 -19.14
CA TYR A 225 8.05 1.03 -19.17
C TYR A 225 6.96 0.29 -19.96
N PRO A 226 5.78 0.04 -19.37
CA PRO A 226 4.81 -0.90 -19.95
C PRO A 226 4.25 -0.46 -21.30
N PHE A 227 4.11 0.83 -21.52
CA PHE A 227 3.49 1.43 -22.70
C PHE A 227 4.53 2.05 -23.65
N ALA A 228 5.73 1.49 -23.71
CA ALA A 228 6.87 2.04 -24.43
C ALA A 228 6.63 2.24 -25.96
N ASN A 229 5.69 1.49 -26.55
CA ASN A 229 5.30 1.65 -27.96
C ASN A 229 4.27 2.78 -28.20
N GLU A 230 3.85 3.48 -27.17
CA GLU A 230 2.93 4.62 -27.27
C GLU A 230 3.66 5.93 -26.95
N LYS A 231 3.52 6.41 -25.75
CA LYS A 231 4.13 7.64 -25.25
C LYS A 231 4.03 7.67 -23.72
N TYR A 232 4.61 8.70 -23.15
CA TYR A 232 4.20 9.20 -21.83
C TYR A 232 4.04 10.72 -21.86
N GLY A 233 3.34 11.27 -20.88
CA GLY A 233 3.24 12.73 -20.77
C GLY A 233 2.24 13.18 -19.72
N HIS A 234 2.04 14.49 -19.66
CA HIS A 234 1.21 15.15 -18.67
C HIS A 234 0.22 16.11 -19.30
N SER A 235 -1.00 16.16 -18.78
CA SER A 235 -1.96 17.23 -19.04
C SER A 235 -2.15 18.04 -17.77
N GLU A 236 -1.93 19.37 -17.84
CA GLU A 236 -2.25 20.24 -16.70
C GLU A 236 -3.76 20.28 -16.48
N THR A 237 -4.16 20.20 -15.22
CA THR A 237 -5.55 20.25 -14.77
C THR A 237 -5.74 21.27 -13.65
N THR A 238 -6.97 21.49 -13.22
CA THR A 238 -7.31 22.48 -12.18
C THR A 238 -7.63 21.85 -10.83
N PHE A 239 -7.63 20.51 -10.72
CA PHE A 239 -7.72 19.84 -9.42
C PHE A 239 -6.36 19.78 -8.72
N GLY A 240 -6.34 19.57 -7.40
CA GLY A 240 -5.09 19.37 -6.66
C GLY A 240 -4.63 17.92 -6.73
N GLY A 241 -3.30 17.72 -6.78
CA GLY A 241 -2.72 16.38 -6.91
C GLY A 241 -2.56 15.92 -8.34
N GLY A 242 -2.65 14.62 -8.58
CA GLY A 242 -2.57 14.01 -9.89
C GLY A 242 -3.63 12.93 -10.09
N MET A 243 -3.62 12.35 -11.29
CA MET A 243 -4.39 11.18 -11.67
C MET A 243 -3.62 10.44 -12.76
N GLU A 244 -3.43 9.16 -12.54
CA GLU A 244 -2.54 8.28 -13.29
C GLU A 244 -3.04 7.91 -14.70
N HIS A 245 -3.89 8.68 -15.33
CA HIS A 245 -4.44 8.33 -16.65
C HIS A 245 -3.39 7.72 -17.57
N GLN A 246 -3.68 6.52 -18.07
CA GLN A 246 -2.74 5.68 -18.81
C GLN A 246 -2.05 6.46 -19.92
N THR A 247 -0.73 6.51 -19.92
CA THR A 247 0.15 7.21 -20.87
C THR A 247 -0.01 8.75 -20.98
N MET A 248 -0.97 9.35 -20.27
CA MET A 248 -1.22 10.80 -20.28
C MET A 248 -1.72 11.27 -18.91
N THR A 249 -0.86 11.20 -17.93
CA THR A 249 -1.13 11.60 -16.54
C THR A 249 -1.70 13.01 -16.45
N SER A 250 -2.74 13.21 -15.63
CA SER A 250 -3.32 14.52 -15.36
C SER A 250 -2.73 15.10 -14.07
N LEU A 251 -2.18 16.30 -14.14
CA LEU A 251 -1.48 16.92 -12.99
C LEU A 251 -2.02 18.33 -12.69
N GLY A 252 -2.41 18.55 -11.44
CA GLY A 252 -2.66 19.88 -10.88
C GLY A 252 -1.51 20.41 -10.02
N GLY A 253 -0.43 19.63 -9.89
CA GLY A 253 0.77 19.98 -9.13
C GLY A 253 2.03 19.89 -9.97
N THR A 254 3.13 20.46 -9.44
CA THR A 254 4.39 20.66 -10.19
C THR A 254 5.59 19.94 -9.58
N GLY A 255 5.41 19.24 -8.44
CA GLY A 255 6.49 18.58 -7.72
C GLY A 255 6.94 17.28 -8.36
N VAL A 256 8.24 16.98 -8.29
CA VAL A 256 8.79 15.73 -8.84
C VAL A 256 8.28 14.50 -8.07
N GLY A 257 7.99 14.61 -6.78
CA GLY A 257 7.40 13.52 -6.00
C GLY A 257 6.02 13.11 -6.53
N LEU A 258 5.18 14.10 -6.90
CA LEU A 258 3.89 13.83 -7.55
C LEU A 258 4.09 13.15 -8.91
N VAL A 259 5.05 13.61 -9.72
CA VAL A 259 5.38 12.94 -11.00
C VAL A 259 5.83 11.49 -10.75
N ALA A 260 6.63 11.24 -9.71
CA ALA A 260 7.06 9.89 -9.35
C ALA A 260 5.87 9.01 -8.91
N HIS A 261 4.94 9.55 -8.13
CA HIS A 261 3.71 8.87 -7.74
C HIS A 261 2.91 8.43 -8.97
N GLU A 262 2.50 9.38 -9.78
CA GLU A 262 1.65 9.14 -10.95
C GLU A 262 2.33 8.30 -12.04
N LEU A 263 3.65 8.42 -12.20
CA LEU A 263 4.39 7.57 -13.12
C LEU A 263 4.52 6.13 -12.58
N GLY A 264 4.63 5.95 -11.26
CA GLY A 264 4.64 4.63 -10.61
C GLY A 264 3.39 3.81 -10.92
N HIS A 265 2.25 4.46 -11.00
CA HIS A 265 0.99 3.85 -11.37
C HIS A 265 0.98 3.25 -12.77
N GLN A 266 1.83 3.70 -13.71
CA GLN A 266 1.86 3.12 -15.05
C GLN A 266 2.19 1.62 -15.01
N TRP A 267 2.95 1.15 -14.00
CA TRP A 267 3.17 -0.27 -13.71
C TRP A 267 2.09 -0.83 -12.78
N TYR A 268 1.78 -0.13 -11.68
CA TYR A 268 0.90 -0.59 -10.59
C TYR A 268 -0.35 0.29 -10.48
N GLY A 269 -1.36 -0.06 -11.27
CA GLY A 269 -2.59 0.68 -11.49
C GLY A 269 -3.05 0.56 -12.93
N ASP A 270 -2.17 0.89 -13.87
CA ASP A 270 -2.48 0.92 -15.30
C ASP A 270 -2.15 -0.41 -15.98
N GLN A 271 -0.89 -0.85 -15.95
CA GLN A 271 -0.52 -2.16 -16.49
C GLN A 271 -1.23 -3.27 -15.72
N ILE A 272 -1.10 -3.26 -14.40
CA ILE A 272 -1.77 -4.19 -13.48
C ILE A 272 -2.77 -3.39 -12.65
N SER A 273 -4.05 -3.48 -13.02
CA SER A 273 -5.11 -2.80 -12.28
C SER A 273 -5.63 -3.66 -11.12
N PRO A 274 -6.24 -3.07 -10.07
CA PRO A 274 -6.85 -3.86 -9.01
C PRO A 274 -8.01 -4.67 -9.57
N LYS A 275 -8.08 -5.94 -9.23
CA LYS A 275 -9.18 -6.83 -9.63
C LYS A 275 -10.53 -6.35 -9.10
N THR A 276 -10.51 -5.78 -7.92
CA THR A 276 -11.64 -5.11 -7.28
C THR A 276 -11.13 -4.01 -6.37
N TRP A 277 -11.92 -3.02 -6.08
CA TRP A 277 -11.54 -1.86 -5.25
C TRP A 277 -11.10 -2.20 -3.80
N PRO A 278 -11.51 -3.31 -3.15
CA PRO A 278 -10.87 -3.76 -1.92
C PRO A 278 -9.35 -3.82 -1.98
N HIS A 279 -8.75 -4.11 -3.12
CA HIS A 279 -7.31 -4.22 -3.31
C HIS A 279 -6.64 -2.92 -3.79
N LEU A 280 -7.25 -1.76 -3.56
CA LEU A 280 -6.75 -0.44 -3.99
C LEU A 280 -5.32 -0.12 -3.47
N TRP A 281 -4.90 -0.72 -2.36
CA TRP A 281 -3.55 -0.55 -1.84
C TRP A 281 -2.45 -1.01 -2.81
N LEU A 282 -2.77 -1.95 -3.76
CA LEU A 282 -1.86 -2.38 -4.83
C LEU A 282 -1.59 -1.27 -5.86
N ASN A 283 -2.47 -0.27 -5.94
CA ASN A 283 -2.25 0.95 -6.71
C ASN A 283 -1.54 1.98 -5.82
N GLU A 284 -2.24 2.50 -4.84
CA GLU A 284 -1.86 3.68 -4.09
C GLU A 284 -0.66 3.46 -3.16
N GLY A 285 -0.58 2.28 -2.55
CA GLY A 285 0.56 1.91 -1.72
C GLY A 285 1.84 1.79 -2.54
N PHE A 286 1.74 1.19 -3.73
CA PHE A 286 2.87 1.02 -4.66
C PHE A 286 3.33 2.36 -5.24
N ALA A 287 2.41 3.21 -5.69
CA ALA A 287 2.76 4.54 -6.20
C ALA A 287 3.37 5.42 -5.10
N THR A 288 2.83 5.38 -3.88
CA THR A 288 3.41 6.09 -2.74
C THR A 288 4.80 5.57 -2.38
N TYR A 289 5.04 4.26 -2.49
CA TYR A 289 6.37 3.70 -2.27
C TYR A 289 7.34 4.03 -3.42
N SER A 290 6.84 4.20 -4.63
CA SER A 290 7.64 4.63 -5.79
C SER A 290 8.24 6.02 -5.57
N GLU A 291 7.53 6.94 -4.91
CA GLU A 291 8.10 8.23 -4.49
C GLU A 291 9.35 8.04 -3.60
N LEU A 292 9.25 7.11 -2.62
CA LEU A 292 10.35 6.80 -1.71
C LEU A 292 11.54 6.22 -2.46
N LEU A 293 11.31 5.26 -3.35
CA LEU A 293 12.36 4.63 -4.17
C LEU A 293 13.07 5.65 -5.07
N TYR A 294 12.33 6.62 -5.62
CA TYR A 294 12.92 7.71 -6.40
C TYR A 294 13.87 8.57 -5.56
N TYR A 295 13.42 9.05 -4.40
CA TYR A 295 14.25 9.88 -3.53
C TYR A 295 15.43 9.12 -2.91
N GLU A 296 15.27 7.82 -2.62
CA GLU A 296 16.37 6.95 -2.20
C GLU A 296 17.44 6.85 -3.29
N ALA A 297 17.03 6.55 -4.53
CA ALA A 297 17.94 6.46 -5.68
C ALA A 297 18.60 7.79 -6.02
N ARG A 298 18.03 8.90 -5.63
CA ARG A 298 18.51 10.27 -5.87
C ARG A 298 18.89 11.01 -4.59
N SER A 299 19.27 10.29 -3.54
CA SER A 299 19.67 10.87 -2.24
C SER A 299 20.82 11.88 -2.34
N GLY A 300 21.72 11.72 -3.31
CA GLY A 300 22.77 12.70 -3.60
C GLY A 300 22.24 14.02 -4.19
N THR A 301 21.13 14.00 -4.91
CA THR A 301 20.48 15.18 -5.48
C THR A 301 19.49 15.80 -4.49
N TYR A 302 18.79 14.95 -3.72
CA TYR A 302 17.77 15.34 -2.76
C TYR A 302 18.09 14.82 -1.35
N PRO A 303 19.16 15.34 -0.70
CA PRO A 303 19.60 14.83 0.60
C PRO A 303 18.51 15.02 1.67
N GLY A 304 18.24 13.96 2.44
CA GLY A 304 17.25 13.95 3.53
C GLY A 304 15.78 13.87 3.07
N GLN A 305 15.50 13.84 1.76
CA GLN A 305 14.12 13.76 1.28
C GLN A 305 13.53 12.36 1.49
N PHE A 306 14.30 11.31 1.27
CA PHE A 306 13.86 9.94 1.53
C PHE A 306 13.45 9.75 2.99
N GLU A 307 14.34 10.09 3.92
CA GLU A 307 14.14 9.96 5.36
C GLU A 307 12.97 10.81 5.84
N GLY A 308 12.88 12.05 5.37
CA GLY A 308 11.78 12.95 5.72
C GLY A 308 10.43 12.47 5.22
N LEU A 309 10.38 11.97 3.99
CA LEU A 309 9.16 11.45 3.39
C LEU A 309 8.74 10.12 4.06
N LEU A 310 9.70 9.21 4.30
CA LEU A 310 9.45 7.96 5.02
C LEU A 310 8.86 8.25 6.40
N ALA A 311 9.47 9.13 7.17
CA ALA A 311 8.95 9.55 8.48
C ALA A 311 7.53 10.13 8.39
N ALA A 312 7.23 10.93 7.36
CA ALA A 312 5.88 11.45 7.13
C ALA A 312 4.87 10.34 6.83
N ARG A 313 5.26 9.31 6.04
CA ARG A 313 4.40 8.14 5.77
C ARG A 313 4.15 7.33 7.04
N TYR A 314 5.18 7.10 7.88
CA TYR A 314 5.01 6.45 9.17
C TYR A 314 4.05 7.23 10.09
N ASN A 315 4.25 8.54 10.24
CA ASN A 315 3.38 9.41 11.05
C ASN A 315 1.91 9.36 10.61
N SER A 316 1.66 9.19 9.32
CA SER A 316 0.31 9.00 8.80
C SER A 316 -0.20 7.58 9.04
N ALA A 317 0.61 6.57 8.74
CA ALA A 317 0.25 5.16 8.79
C ALA A 317 -0.11 4.66 10.20
N ILE A 318 0.52 5.19 11.26
CA ILE A 318 0.18 4.84 12.66
C ILE A 318 -1.28 5.17 13.01
N ASN A 319 -1.93 6.06 12.26
CA ASN A 319 -3.32 6.44 12.43
C ASN A 319 -4.27 5.65 11.50
N ALA A 320 -3.76 4.70 10.73
CA ALA A 320 -4.59 3.90 9.84
C ALA A 320 -5.50 2.97 10.65
N THR A 321 -6.78 2.93 10.27
CA THR A 321 -7.77 2.02 10.86
C THR A 321 -8.13 0.92 9.87
N GLY A 322 -8.33 -0.30 10.35
CA GLY A 322 -8.68 -1.46 9.55
C GLY A 322 -7.50 -2.06 8.76
N THR A 323 -7.84 -3.05 7.96
CA THR A 323 -6.92 -3.79 7.09
C THR A 323 -6.57 -3.00 5.83
N LEU A 324 -5.50 -3.36 5.11
CA LEU A 324 -5.19 -2.75 3.80
C LEU A 324 -6.18 -3.20 2.72
N VAL A 325 -6.63 -4.45 2.75
CA VAL A 325 -7.75 -4.90 1.92
C VAL A 325 -9.02 -4.29 2.50
N LEU A 326 -9.72 -3.49 1.69
CA LEU A 326 -10.86 -2.70 2.16
C LEU A 326 -12.10 -3.56 2.34
N GLU A 327 -12.76 -3.45 3.48
CA GLU A 327 -14.05 -4.12 3.74
C GLU A 327 -15.23 -3.36 3.12
N ASP A 328 -15.14 -2.02 3.06
CA ASP A 328 -16.17 -1.13 2.53
C ASP A 328 -15.61 -0.21 1.44
N THR A 329 -16.14 -0.37 0.24
CA THR A 329 -15.83 0.42 -0.96
C THR A 329 -17.00 1.30 -1.44
N THR A 330 -18.01 1.49 -0.60
CA THR A 330 -19.17 2.34 -0.93
C THR A 330 -18.89 3.83 -0.73
N SER A 331 -17.93 4.16 0.12
CA SER A 331 -17.51 5.54 0.43
C SER A 331 -16.17 5.85 -0.22
N VAL A 332 -16.14 6.79 -1.18
CA VAL A 332 -14.90 7.26 -1.83
C VAL A 332 -13.88 7.76 -0.80
N SER A 333 -14.31 8.55 0.19
CA SER A 333 -13.41 9.06 1.23
C SER A 333 -12.82 7.95 2.12
N ASN A 334 -13.52 6.84 2.32
CA ASN A 334 -13.01 5.69 3.03
C ASN A 334 -12.03 4.89 2.16
N MET A 335 -12.34 4.70 0.87
CA MET A 335 -11.46 4.02 -0.07
C MET A 335 -10.10 4.71 -0.18
N PHE A 336 -10.10 6.03 -0.34
CA PHE A 336 -8.91 6.86 -0.53
C PHE A 336 -8.41 7.50 0.77
N ALA A 337 -8.60 6.82 1.91
CA ALA A 337 -8.06 7.27 3.19
C ALA A 337 -6.52 7.24 3.15
N PHE A 338 -5.90 8.43 3.10
CA PHE A 338 -4.45 8.58 2.91
C PHE A 338 -3.62 7.79 3.91
N SER A 339 -4.03 7.77 5.19
CA SER A 339 -3.32 7.01 6.23
C SER A 339 -3.30 5.50 5.96
N ARG A 340 -4.32 4.96 5.25
CA ARG A 340 -4.49 3.53 5.04
C ARG A 340 -3.88 3.06 3.72
N VAL A 341 -4.54 3.30 2.59
CA VAL A 341 -4.12 2.71 1.30
C VAL A 341 -2.83 3.31 0.75
N TYR A 342 -2.56 4.59 1.02
CA TYR A 342 -1.32 5.27 0.63
C TYR A 342 -0.20 5.02 1.64
N ALA A 343 -0.29 5.63 2.81
CA ALA A 343 0.80 5.66 3.78
C ALA A 343 1.10 4.28 4.38
N LYS A 344 0.07 3.58 4.94
CA LYS A 344 0.28 2.22 5.46
C LYS A 344 0.65 1.25 4.34
N GLY A 345 0.05 1.38 3.14
CA GLY A 345 0.41 0.57 1.97
C GLY A 345 1.91 0.69 1.61
N ALA A 346 2.43 1.92 1.52
CA ALA A 346 3.84 2.16 1.25
C ALA A 346 4.76 1.65 2.37
N VAL A 347 4.38 1.87 3.64
CA VAL A 347 5.18 1.40 4.78
C VAL A 347 5.19 -0.13 4.86
N VAL A 348 4.09 -0.81 4.53
CA VAL A 348 4.06 -2.29 4.47
C VAL A 348 4.99 -2.83 3.39
N LEU A 349 5.09 -2.19 2.22
CA LEU A 349 6.08 -2.53 1.20
C LEU A 349 7.52 -2.31 1.70
N HIS A 350 7.76 -1.23 2.44
CA HIS A 350 9.06 -0.97 3.07
C HIS A 350 9.42 -2.05 4.11
N MET A 351 8.44 -2.46 4.93
CA MET A 351 8.58 -3.56 5.88
C MET A 351 8.85 -4.89 5.18
N LEU A 352 8.12 -5.19 4.09
CA LEU A 352 8.34 -6.41 3.29
C LEU A 352 9.78 -6.44 2.74
N ARG A 353 10.27 -5.31 2.24
CA ARG A 353 11.66 -5.17 1.78
C ARG A 353 12.65 -5.51 2.90
N ASN A 354 12.40 -5.09 4.14
CA ASN A 354 13.21 -5.47 5.29
C ASN A 354 13.14 -6.98 5.61
N VAL A 355 11.96 -7.59 5.45
CA VAL A 355 11.78 -9.03 5.73
C VAL A 355 12.51 -9.89 4.72
N ILE A 356 12.33 -9.63 3.42
CA ILE A 356 12.87 -10.47 2.35
C ILE A 356 14.24 -10.00 1.81
N GLY A 357 14.67 -8.79 2.18
CA GLY A 357 15.93 -8.18 1.76
C GLY A 357 15.81 -7.45 0.41
N ASP A 358 16.71 -6.47 0.20
CA ASP A 358 16.70 -5.54 -0.94
C ASP A 358 16.65 -6.22 -2.30
N LEU A 359 17.49 -7.26 -2.49
CA LEU A 359 17.60 -7.93 -3.79
C LEU A 359 16.33 -8.72 -4.12
N ALA A 360 15.82 -9.50 -3.17
CA ALA A 360 14.59 -10.25 -3.35
C ALA A 360 13.39 -9.32 -3.55
N PHE A 361 13.33 -8.20 -2.81
CA PHE A 361 12.29 -7.19 -2.99
C PHE A 361 12.32 -6.56 -4.39
N LYS A 362 13.50 -6.15 -4.87
CA LYS A 362 13.64 -5.60 -6.24
C LYS A 362 13.26 -6.62 -7.31
N ASN A 363 13.64 -7.88 -7.13
CA ASN A 363 13.24 -8.96 -8.02
C ASN A 363 11.71 -9.18 -7.97
N THR A 364 11.11 -9.15 -6.78
CA THR A 364 9.64 -9.23 -6.61
C THR A 364 8.92 -8.15 -7.39
N MET A 365 9.35 -6.89 -7.29
CA MET A 365 8.73 -5.78 -8.02
C MET A 365 8.80 -6.00 -9.53
N ARG A 366 9.95 -6.42 -10.06
CA ARG A 366 10.14 -6.73 -11.48
C ARG A 366 9.34 -7.96 -11.93
N ALA A 367 9.38 -9.03 -11.15
CA ALA A 367 8.66 -10.27 -11.46
C ALA A 367 7.14 -10.04 -11.46
N TYR A 368 6.62 -9.24 -10.51
CA TYR A 368 5.21 -8.92 -10.46
C TYR A 368 4.75 -8.12 -11.70
N SER A 369 5.51 -7.12 -12.12
CA SER A 369 5.17 -6.36 -13.34
C SER A 369 5.29 -7.19 -14.62
N ALA A 370 6.12 -8.24 -14.62
CA ALA A 370 6.33 -9.12 -15.76
C ALA A 370 5.53 -10.43 -15.71
N ASP A 371 4.76 -10.68 -14.63
CA ASP A 371 4.02 -11.93 -14.46
C ASP A 371 2.90 -12.07 -15.50
N PRO A 372 2.97 -13.07 -16.41
CA PRO A 372 1.97 -13.27 -17.46
C PRO A 372 0.55 -13.47 -16.95
N ALA A 373 0.36 -13.84 -15.68
CA ALA A 373 -0.95 -14.04 -15.08
C ALA A 373 -1.70 -12.72 -14.82
N VAL A 374 -0.96 -11.62 -14.63
CA VAL A 374 -1.54 -10.32 -14.25
C VAL A 374 -1.10 -9.17 -15.15
N GLN A 375 -0.01 -9.33 -15.91
CA GLN A 375 0.52 -8.30 -16.81
C GLN A 375 -0.53 -7.86 -17.84
N TYR A 376 -0.77 -6.55 -17.94
CA TYR A 376 -1.85 -5.93 -18.72
C TYR A 376 -3.26 -6.39 -18.32
N GLY A 377 -3.38 -7.05 -17.19
CA GLY A 377 -4.60 -7.57 -16.61
C GLY A 377 -4.95 -6.93 -15.28
N VAL A 378 -5.41 -7.75 -14.38
CA VAL A 378 -5.84 -7.34 -13.03
C VAL A 378 -5.28 -8.28 -11.97
N ALA A 379 -5.03 -7.76 -10.78
CA ALA A 379 -4.51 -8.52 -9.66
C ALA A 379 -5.27 -8.28 -8.36
N ASN A 380 -5.19 -9.24 -7.47
CA ASN A 380 -5.53 -9.11 -6.06
C ASN A 380 -4.28 -9.23 -5.18
N THR A 381 -4.44 -9.12 -3.88
CA THR A 381 -3.35 -9.24 -2.91
C THR A 381 -2.61 -10.58 -2.99
N ASP A 382 -3.33 -11.70 -3.24
CA ASP A 382 -2.75 -13.04 -3.32
C ASP A 382 -1.80 -13.20 -4.51
N ASP A 383 -2.06 -12.46 -5.61
CA ASP A 383 -1.17 -12.47 -6.79
C ASP A 383 0.19 -11.86 -6.45
N PHE A 384 0.22 -10.74 -5.74
CA PHE A 384 1.46 -10.12 -5.29
C PHE A 384 2.17 -10.97 -4.22
N HIS A 385 1.41 -11.49 -3.25
CA HIS A 385 1.91 -12.39 -2.20
C HIS A 385 2.65 -13.58 -2.81
N ARG A 386 2.00 -14.30 -3.73
CA ARG A 386 2.59 -15.44 -4.45
C ARG A 386 3.92 -15.09 -5.14
N VAL A 387 4.01 -13.92 -5.77
CA VAL A 387 5.24 -13.48 -6.44
C VAL A 387 6.34 -13.18 -5.41
N ALA A 388 5.99 -12.54 -4.30
CA ALA A 388 6.94 -12.22 -3.23
C ALA A 388 7.52 -13.49 -2.58
N GLU A 389 6.71 -14.51 -2.35
CA GLU A 389 7.18 -15.82 -1.89
C GLU A 389 8.08 -16.50 -2.93
N GLY A 390 7.69 -16.45 -4.20
CA GLY A 390 8.47 -17.04 -5.30
C GLY A 390 9.88 -16.45 -5.41
N GLU A 391 10.03 -15.14 -5.27
CA GLU A 391 11.31 -14.45 -5.40
C GLU A 391 12.17 -14.49 -4.12
N SER A 392 11.53 -14.54 -2.95
CA SER A 392 12.23 -14.60 -1.67
C SER A 392 12.55 -16.01 -1.21
N GLY A 393 11.76 -17.00 -1.64
CA GLY A 393 11.81 -18.37 -1.12
C GLY A 393 11.34 -18.49 0.33
N MET A 394 10.66 -17.47 0.87
CA MET A 394 10.14 -17.42 2.23
C MET A 394 8.63 -17.65 2.23
N ASP A 395 8.13 -18.26 3.30
CA ASP A 395 6.71 -18.26 3.64
C ASP A 395 6.35 -16.89 4.21
N LEU A 396 5.42 -16.18 3.56
CA LEU A 396 4.98 -14.84 3.92
C LEU A 396 3.52 -14.78 4.36
N ASP A 397 2.85 -15.94 4.51
CA ASP A 397 1.44 -16.03 4.92
C ASP A 397 1.16 -15.19 6.17
N GLN A 398 2.02 -15.30 7.18
CA GLN A 398 1.85 -14.57 8.41
C GLN A 398 2.06 -13.06 8.24
N PHE A 399 3.05 -12.64 7.46
CA PHE A 399 3.27 -11.23 7.18
C PHE A 399 2.05 -10.60 6.50
N PHE A 400 1.51 -11.23 5.45
CA PHE A 400 0.34 -10.72 4.75
C PHE A 400 -0.91 -10.75 5.61
N SER A 401 -1.14 -11.83 6.39
CA SER A 401 -2.26 -11.88 7.34
C SER A 401 -2.20 -10.74 8.36
N GLN A 402 -1.06 -10.52 9.01
CA GLN A 402 -0.93 -9.52 10.08
C GLN A 402 -0.97 -8.07 9.59
N TRP A 403 -0.42 -7.79 8.39
CA TRP A 403 -0.23 -6.41 7.94
C TRP A 403 -1.17 -5.98 6.83
N VAL A 404 -1.78 -6.93 6.09
CA VAL A 404 -2.54 -6.63 4.87
C VAL A 404 -3.99 -7.08 4.96
N THR A 405 -4.26 -8.38 5.21
CA THR A 405 -5.59 -8.99 5.02
C THR A 405 -6.45 -9.03 6.27
N ASP A 406 -5.90 -9.43 7.43
CA ASP A 406 -6.68 -9.75 8.63
C ASP A 406 -6.35 -8.84 9.81
N GLY A 407 -5.09 -8.41 9.90
CA GLY A 407 -4.58 -7.62 10.99
C GLY A 407 -4.84 -6.12 10.85
N TYR A 408 -5.26 -5.51 11.96
CA TYR A 408 -5.25 -4.06 12.11
C TYR A 408 -4.48 -3.64 13.36
N GLY A 409 -4.12 -2.35 13.41
CA GLY A 409 -3.29 -1.79 14.46
C GLY A 409 -1.80 -1.93 14.20
N ILE A 410 -1.01 -1.73 15.23
CA ILE A 410 0.45 -1.70 15.20
C ILE A 410 1.01 -2.23 16.52
N PRO A 411 2.25 -2.77 16.55
CA PRO A 411 2.90 -3.16 17.79
C PRO A 411 3.28 -1.94 18.65
N PHE A 412 3.05 -2.05 19.94
CA PHE A 412 3.56 -1.12 20.94
C PHE A 412 4.70 -1.78 21.69
N TYR A 413 5.94 -1.36 21.40
CA TYR A 413 7.11 -1.95 22.00
C TYR A 413 7.52 -1.28 23.31
N ARG A 414 7.98 -2.10 24.25
CA ARG A 414 8.81 -1.72 25.39
C ARG A 414 10.10 -2.51 25.34
N SER A 415 11.21 -1.88 25.71
CA SER A 415 12.49 -2.58 25.85
C SER A 415 13.18 -2.24 27.16
N PHE A 416 13.77 -3.25 27.78
CA PHE A 416 14.59 -3.11 28.96
C PHE A 416 15.88 -3.85 28.72
N SER A 417 17.01 -3.23 28.97
CA SER A 417 18.32 -3.83 28.72
C SER A 417 19.18 -3.81 29.98
N PHE A 418 19.93 -4.89 30.13
CA PHE A 418 20.92 -5.03 31.18
C PHE A 418 22.21 -5.61 30.57
N TRP A 419 23.36 -5.25 31.11
CA TRP A 419 24.64 -5.81 30.70
C TRP A 419 25.59 -5.97 31.87
N GLN A 420 26.51 -6.95 31.74
CA GLN A 420 27.60 -7.21 32.69
C GLN A 420 28.86 -7.67 31.96
N ALA A 421 30.01 -7.48 32.59
CA ALA A 421 31.26 -8.01 32.05
C ALA A 421 31.20 -9.55 31.97
N ALA A 422 31.54 -10.08 30.79
CA ALA A 422 31.54 -11.52 30.56
C ALA A 422 32.81 -12.19 31.13
N PRO A 423 32.72 -13.37 31.74
CA PRO A 423 33.90 -14.07 32.31
C PRO A 423 35.02 -14.36 31.29
N GLY A 424 34.67 -14.48 30.00
CA GLY A 424 35.59 -14.72 28.88
C GLY A 424 36.15 -13.48 28.22
N GLY A 425 35.83 -12.28 28.72
CA GLY A 425 36.09 -11.00 28.11
C GLY A 425 34.89 -10.48 27.34
N GLY A 426 34.83 -9.16 27.12
CA GLY A 426 33.66 -8.50 26.54
C GLY A 426 32.49 -8.34 27.54
N TRP A 427 31.29 -8.17 27.00
CA TRP A 427 30.08 -7.87 27.78
C TRP A 427 28.91 -8.71 27.28
N ASP A 428 28.20 -9.32 28.19
CA ASP A 428 26.94 -9.97 27.92
C ASP A 428 25.81 -8.94 28.13
N VAL A 429 24.89 -8.86 27.15
CA VAL A 429 23.76 -7.92 27.12
C VAL A 429 22.49 -8.74 27.01
N TRP A 430 21.54 -8.50 27.90
CA TRP A 430 20.19 -9.05 27.82
C TRP A 430 19.23 -7.91 27.51
N THR A 431 18.50 -8.04 26.41
CA THR A 431 17.45 -7.10 26.01
C THR A 431 16.10 -7.81 26.04
N THR A 432 15.24 -7.37 26.92
CA THR A 432 13.85 -7.78 26.96
C THR A 432 13.04 -6.90 26.02
N VAL A 433 12.30 -7.51 25.12
CA VAL A 433 11.35 -6.84 24.22
C VAL A 433 9.96 -7.31 24.58
N GLU A 434 9.06 -6.36 24.82
CA GLU A 434 7.64 -6.60 25.10
C GLU A 434 6.76 -5.92 24.07
N GLN A 435 5.75 -6.64 23.56
CA GLN A 435 4.64 -6.09 22.81
C GLN A 435 3.41 -6.00 23.73
N TRP A 436 2.80 -4.80 23.87
CA TRP A 436 1.74 -4.59 24.84
C TRP A 436 0.45 -3.98 24.27
N GLN A 437 0.32 -3.95 22.93
CA GLN A 437 -0.93 -3.60 22.26
C GLN A 437 -2.08 -4.52 22.69
N THR A 438 -3.30 -4.00 22.65
CA THR A 438 -4.53 -4.72 22.99
C THR A 438 -5.71 -4.12 22.23
N GLU A 439 -6.82 -4.86 22.16
CA GLU A 439 -8.08 -4.31 21.71
C GLU A 439 -8.47 -3.02 22.50
N PRO A 440 -9.08 -2.02 21.85
CA PRO A 440 -9.49 -1.98 20.43
C PRO A 440 -8.39 -1.46 19.48
N TYR A 441 -7.16 -1.28 19.94
CA TYR A 441 -6.06 -0.68 19.15
C TYR A 441 -5.44 -1.66 18.14
N SER A 442 -5.47 -2.95 18.44
CA SER A 442 -5.00 -4.01 17.54
C SER A 442 -5.71 -5.32 17.86
N ASN A 443 -6.05 -6.09 16.81
CA ASN A 443 -6.52 -7.47 16.93
C ASN A 443 -5.37 -8.49 16.88
N ILE A 444 -4.13 -8.04 16.68
CA ILE A 444 -2.94 -8.89 16.64
C ILE A 444 -2.29 -8.90 18.04
N ASP A 445 -2.20 -10.08 18.64
CA ASP A 445 -1.58 -10.26 19.95
C ASP A 445 -0.05 -10.11 19.89
N VAL A 446 0.57 -10.69 18.86
CA VAL A 446 2.01 -10.58 18.60
C VAL A 446 2.23 -10.33 17.10
N PHE A 447 2.86 -9.22 16.77
CA PHE A 447 3.37 -8.98 15.41
C PHE A 447 4.72 -9.68 15.30
N GLU A 448 4.82 -10.63 14.39
CA GLU A 448 6.07 -11.37 14.17
C GLU A 448 6.92 -10.69 13.10
N MET A 449 8.04 -10.13 13.54
CA MET A 449 8.93 -9.37 12.67
C MET A 449 10.40 -9.61 12.98
N PRO A 450 11.29 -9.60 11.99
CA PRO A 450 12.70 -9.42 12.25
C PRO A 450 12.93 -8.05 12.89
N LEU A 451 13.70 -8.03 13.97
CA LEU A 451 13.96 -6.84 14.77
C LEU A 451 15.46 -6.59 14.85
N ASP A 452 15.90 -5.42 14.45
CA ASP A 452 17.28 -5.00 14.62
C ASP A 452 17.48 -4.42 16.02
N ILE A 453 18.50 -4.89 16.72
CA ILE A 453 18.93 -4.41 18.04
C ILE A 453 20.35 -3.85 17.92
N ASP A 454 20.49 -2.56 18.16
CA ASP A 454 21.78 -1.89 18.23
C ASP A 454 22.25 -1.82 19.68
N VAL A 455 23.38 -2.45 19.96
CA VAL A 455 24.12 -2.27 21.22
C VAL A 455 25.15 -1.17 21.02
N ILE A 456 24.88 -0.02 21.63
CA ILE A 456 25.77 1.15 21.59
C ILE A 456 26.87 0.91 22.63
N THR A 457 28.12 0.92 22.19
CA THR A 457 29.28 0.67 23.06
C THR A 457 30.19 1.90 23.11
N THR A 458 31.20 1.89 24.00
CA THR A 458 32.23 2.92 24.09
C THR A 458 33.09 3.06 22.82
N SER A 459 33.02 2.11 21.89
CA SER A 459 33.85 2.09 20.66
C SER A 459 33.03 2.08 19.37
N GLY A 460 31.72 2.21 19.45
CA GLY A 460 30.80 2.18 18.29
C GLY A 460 29.56 1.34 18.57
N THR A 461 28.79 1.07 17.52
CA THR A 461 27.55 0.31 17.61
C THR A 461 27.73 -1.07 16.99
N GLU A 462 27.26 -2.10 17.68
CA GLU A 462 27.19 -3.47 17.18
C GLU A 462 25.70 -3.84 16.97
N ARG A 463 25.33 -4.23 15.74
CA ARG A 463 23.95 -4.55 15.34
C ARG A 463 23.70 -6.04 15.35
N PHE A 464 22.57 -6.44 15.90
CA PHE A 464 22.08 -7.81 15.95
C PHE A 464 20.68 -7.85 15.32
N ARG A 465 20.45 -8.78 14.38
CA ARG A 465 19.13 -9.05 13.81
C ARG A 465 18.56 -10.30 14.46
N VAL A 466 17.41 -10.15 15.10
CA VAL A 466 16.71 -11.21 15.84
C VAL A 466 15.27 -11.35 15.34
N GLN A 467 14.65 -12.51 15.62
CA GLN A 467 13.22 -12.68 15.32
C GLN A 467 12.41 -12.43 16.58
N ASN A 468 11.54 -11.42 16.55
CA ASN A 468 10.56 -11.19 17.59
C ASN A 468 9.25 -11.86 17.21
N ASP A 469 8.92 -12.98 17.87
CA ASP A 469 7.76 -13.84 17.66
C ASP A 469 6.99 -14.13 18.96
N GLN A 470 7.34 -13.45 20.03
CA GLN A 470 6.69 -13.60 21.33
C GLN A 470 6.33 -12.25 21.93
N ARG A 471 5.22 -12.21 22.67
CA ARG A 471 4.76 -11.01 23.35
C ARG A 471 5.78 -10.48 24.38
N HIS A 472 6.53 -11.37 24.99
CA HIS A 472 7.60 -11.07 25.94
C HIS A 472 8.78 -11.97 25.59
N GLN A 473 9.87 -11.40 25.14
CA GLN A 473 11.04 -12.15 24.64
C GLN A 473 12.35 -11.52 25.12
N VAL A 474 13.29 -12.36 25.54
CA VAL A 474 14.61 -11.92 26.00
C VAL A 474 15.66 -12.37 25.00
N PHE A 475 16.45 -11.44 24.51
CA PHE A 475 17.57 -11.68 23.63
C PHE A 475 18.88 -11.54 24.41
N ALA A 476 19.70 -12.59 24.39
CA ALA A 476 21.03 -12.60 24.97
C ALA A 476 22.07 -12.33 23.87
N LEU A 477 22.76 -11.21 23.99
CA LEU A 477 23.73 -10.71 23.01
C LEU A 477 25.11 -10.61 23.67
N HIS A 478 26.19 -10.63 22.88
CA HIS A 478 27.54 -10.44 23.36
C HIS A 478 28.27 -9.43 22.52
N VAL A 479 28.92 -8.47 23.17
CA VAL A 479 29.69 -7.39 22.52
C VAL A 479 31.08 -7.29 23.12
N THR A 480 32.02 -6.82 22.33
CA THR A 480 33.42 -6.72 22.76
C THR A 480 33.65 -5.57 23.73
N ASN A 481 33.03 -4.44 23.51
CA ASN A 481 33.25 -3.20 24.25
C ASN A 481 32.11 -2.93 25.24
N GLN A 482 32.38 -2.12 26.26
CA GLN A 482 31.41 -1.80 27.29
C GLN A 482 30.17 -1.10 26.68
N PRO A 483 28.96 -1.69 26.88
CA PRO A 483 27.73 -1.06 26.45
C PRO A 483 27.46 0.25 27.19
N THR A 484 26.86 1.19 26.48
CA THR A 484 26.39 2.49 27.00
C THR A 484 24.90 2.69 26.75
N GLY A 485 24.30 1.88 25.87
CA GLY A 485 22.89 1.91 25.55
C GLY A 485 22.49 0.79 24.60
N VAL A 486 21.17 0.59 24.45
CA VAL A 486 20.57 -0.33 23.48
C VAL A 486 19.41 0.37 22.83
N ALA A 487 19.32 0.24 21.50
CA ALA A 487 18.19 0.71 20.72
C ALA A 487 17.57 -0.46 19.93
N ILE A 488 16.25 -0.54 19.89
CA ILE A 488 15.55 -1.52 19.04
C ILE A 488 14.94 -0.81 17.84
N ASP A 489 15.00 -1.46 16.68
CA ASP A 489 14.52 -0.94 15.39
C ASP A 489 14.95 0.53 15.14
N PRO A 490 16.27 0.81 15.18
CA PRO A 490 16.79 2.17 15.11
C PRO A 490 16.53 2.83 13.74
N ASP A 491 16.40 2.04 12.70
CA ASP A 491 16.17 2.52 11.32
C ASP A 491 14.69 2.55 10.93
N TYR A 492 13.77 2.32 11.89
CA TYR A 492 12.32 2.37 11.68
C TYR A 492 11.81 1.43 10.57
N TRP A 493 12.29 0.19 10.56
CA TRP A 493 11.79 -0.82 9.64
C TRP A 493 10.39 -1.34 9.97
N ILE A 494 9.93 -1.20 11.21
CA ILE A 494 8.63 -1.71 11.66
C ILE A 494 7.67 -0.56 11.87
N LEU A 495 6.46 -0.65 11.32
CA LEU A 495 5.40 0.33 11.57
C LEU A 495 4.97 0.27 13.04
N ARG A 496 5.41 1.25 13.82
CA ARG A 496 5.21 1.37 15.26
C ARG A 496 5.22 2.85 15.68
N PRO A 497 4.79 3.21 16.88
CA PRO A 497 5.01 4.55 17.41
C PRO A 497 6.51 4.90 17.42
N PHE A 498 6.85 6.17 17.19
CA PHE A 498 8.25 6.62 17.19
C PHE A 498 8.92 6.43 18.53
N GLU A 499 8.20 6.66 19.61
CA GLU A 499 8.72 6.47 20.96
C GLU A 499 8.58 5.00 21.38
N ILE A 500 9.71 4.37 21.67
CA ILE A 500 9.75 3.11 22.38
C ILE A 500 10.06 3.44 23.82
N PHE A 501 9.24 2.95 24.73
CA PHE A 501 9.57 3.03 26.15
C PHE A 501 10.77 2.12 26.42
N SER A 502 11.97 2.71 26.50
CA SER A 502 13.22 1.99 26.78
C SER A 502 13.77 2.39 28.14
N GLY A 503 14.30 1.43 28.88
CA GLY A 503 14.95 1.63 30.16
C GLY A 503 16.23 0.84 30.28
N VAL A 504 17.23 1.40 30.99
CA VAL A 504 18.36 0.64 31.51
C VAL A 504 18.03 0.30 32.95
N GLU A 505 17.98 -0.97 33.28
CA GLU A 505 17.83 -1.39 34.66
C GLU A 505 19.20 -1.38 35.34
N ASP A 506 19.35 -0.57 36.41
CA ASP A 506 20.58 -0.52 37.22
C ASP A 506 20.89 -1.87 37.90
N THR A 507 19.85 -2.72 38.02
CA THR A 507 19.96 -4.11 38.45
C THR A 507 18.91 -4.95 37.72
N PRO A 508 19.27 -6.05 37.08
CA PRO A 508 18.26 -6.88 36.46
C PRO A 508 17.37 -7.48 37.54
N SER A 509 16.08 -7.45 37.32
CA SER A 509 15.26 -8.50 37.90
C SER A 509 15.57 -9.78 37.15
N LEU A 510 16.69 -10.42 37.51
CA LEU A 510 17.06 -11.78 37.02
C LEU A 510 16.02 -12.81 37.50
N LEU A 511 14.93 -12.31 38.12
CA LEU A 511 13.80 -13.08 38.58
C LEU A 511 12.55 -12.59 37.85
N THR A 512 12.01 -13.40 36.95
CA THR A 512 10.77 -13.12 36.23
C THR A 512 9.74 -14.20 36.45
N ILE A 513 8.47 -13.80 36.65
CA ILE A 513 7.33 -14.74 36.65
C ILE A 513 6.79 -14.80 35.22
N ALA A 514 7.00 -15.91 34.54
CA ALA A 514 6.54 -16.15 33.20
C ALA A 514 5.01 -16.38 33.17
N SER A 515 4.51 -17.26 34.04
CA SER A 515 3.07 -17.54 34.12
C SER A 515 2.61 -17.90 35.53
N LEU A 516 1.31 -17.66 35.79
CA LEU A 516 0.54 -18.18 36.93
C LEU A 516 -0.75 -18.79 36.41
N ALA A 517 -0.87 -20.12 36.48
CA ALA A 517 -2.03 -20.83 35.93
C ALA A 517 -2.46 -22.00 36.86
N PRO A 518 -3.75 -22.37 36.88
CA PRO A 518 -4.87 -21.64 36.27
C PRO A 518 -5.15 -20.32 36.99
N ASN A 519 -5.72 -19.35 36.30
CA ASN A 519 -6.18 -18.10 36.88
C ASN A 519 -7.51 -17.71 36.23
N PRO A 520 -8.67 -17.86 36.92
CA PRO A 520 -8.83 -18.21 38.32
C PRO A 520 -8.38 -19.62 38.71
N ALA A 521 -7.92 -19.76 39.97
CA ALA A 521 -7.44 -21.01 40.56
C ALA A 521 -8.32 -21.44 41.74
N ASN A 522 -8.35 -22.75 42.07
CA ASN A 522 -9.07 -23.27 43.23
C ASN A 522 -8.16 -23.96 44.26
N ASP A 523 -7.34 -24.94 43.86
CA ASP A 523 -6.59 -25.76 44.81
C ASP A 523 -5.07 -25.59 44.69
N LEU A 524 -4.57 -25.60 43.45
CA LEU A 524 -3.17 -25.49 43.13
C LEU A 524 -2.95 -24.39 42.10
N LEU A 525 -1.88 -23.64 42.28
CA LEU A 525 -1.44 -22.60 41.34
C LEU A 525 -0.05 -23.00 40.85
N ARG A 526 0.10 -23.22 39.56
CA ARG A 526 1.39 -23.42 38.92
C ARG A 526 2.06 -22.07 38.66
N LEU A 527 3.27 -21.95 39.13
CA LEU A 527 4.14 -20.80 38.98
C LEU A 527 5.28 -21.18 38.02
N ASP A 528 5.30 -20.57 36.83
CA ASP A 528 6.45 -20.66 35.93
C ASP A 528 7.27 -19.36 36.10
N TYR A 529 8.57 -19.50 36.38
CA TYR A 529 9.46 -18.36 36.57
C TYR A 529 10.88 -18.68 36.04
N SER A 530 11.69 -17.67 35.86
CA SER A 530 13.09 -17.81 35.49
C SER A 530 14.03 -17.07 36.42
N LEU A 531 15.22 -17.65 36.63
CA LEU A 531 16.33 -17.08 37.39
C LEU A 531 17.54 -16.88 36.50
N GLY A 532 18.18 -15.73 36.59
CA GLY A 532 19.43 -15.45 35.88
C GLY A 532 20.64 -16.23 36.41
N ARG A 533 20.59 -16.59 37.69
CA ARG A 533 21.62 -17.38 38.35
C ARG A 533 21.01 -18.26 39.45
N GLU A 534 21.81 -19.22 39.95
CA GLU A 534 21.39 -19.98 41.13
C GLU A 534 21.13 -19.03 42.31
N SER A 535 19.91 -19.10 42.87
CA SER A 535 19.46 -18.21 43.91
C SER A 535 18.49 -18.90 44.85
N ARG A 536 18.44 -18.40 46.09
CA ARG A 536 17.34 -18.72 47.00
C ARG A 536 16.12 -17.92 46.61
N VAL A 537 14.98 -18.60 46.50
CA VAL A 537 13.70 -18.02 46.12
C VAL A 537 12.69 -18.14 47.26
N ASP A 538 12.07 -17.04 47.64
CA ASP A 538 10.96 -16.96 48.56
C ASP A 538 9.66 -16.73 47.81
N VAL A 539 8.65 -17.55 48.07
CA VAL A 539 7.29 -17.37 47.53
C VAL A 539 6.37 -16.88 48.62
N GLU A 540 5.78 -15.75 48.45
CA GLU A 540 4.84 -15.13 49.40
C GLU A 540 3.54 -14.75 48.67
N VAL A 541 2.39 -14.91 49.36
CA VAL A 541 1.08 -14.47 48.86
C VAL A 541 0.49 -13.45 49.79
N PHE A 542 -0.04 -12.37 49.22
CA PHE A 542 -0.66 -11.25 49.95
C PHE A 542 -2.11 -11.08 49.51
N ASP A 543 -2.96 -10.68 50.44
CA ASP A 543 -4.32 -10.26 50.13
C ASP A 543 -4.37 -8.80 49.64
N VAL A 544 -5.54 -8.32 49.25
CA VAL A 544 -5.74 -6.95 48.75
C VAL A 544 -5.44 -5.87 49.79
N ALA A 545 -5.36 -6.20 51.08
CA ALA A 545 -4.97 -5.30 52.16
C ALA A 545 -3.44 -5.31 52.41
N GLY A 546 -2.68 -6.06 51.62
CA GLY A 546 -1.23 -6.18 51.76
C GLY A 546 -0.77 -7.10 52.88
N ARG A 547 -1.68 -7.88 53.51
CA ARG A 547 -1.32 -8.84 54.54
C ARG A 547 -0.80 -10.13 53.88
N ARG A 548 0.32 -10.66 54.36
CA ARG A 548 0.84 -11.93 53.92
C ARG A 548 -0.04 -13.07 54.45
N VAL A 549 -0.66 -13.82 53.56
CA VAL A 549 -1.62 -14.90 53.86
C VAL A 549 -1.08 -16.29 53.62
N LEU A 550 0.03 -16.40 52.80
CA LEU A 550 0.71 -17.66 52.58
C LEU A 550 2.21 -17.37 52.32
N SER A 551 3.08 -18.32 52.74
CA SER A 551 4.50 -18.28 52.43
C SER A 551 5.00 -19.71 52.35
N GLN A 552 5.86 -19.98 51.35
CA GLN A 552 6.56 -21.23 51.20
C GLN A 552 8.00 -21.13 51.74
N PRO A 553 8.59 -22.22 52.22
CA PRO A 553 9.99 -22.22 52.60
C PRO A 553 10.90 -21.83 51.46
N SER A 554 11.95 -21.05 51.75
CA SER A 554 12.95 -20.68 50.76
C SER A 554 13.60 -21.93 50.13
N VAL A 555 13.61 -22.02 48.79
CA VAL A 555 14.22 -23.10 48.05
C VAL A 555 15.39 -22.55 47.23
N SER A 556 16.53 -23.27 47.25
CA SER A 556 17.63 -22.96 46.31
C SER A 556 17.26 -23.49 44.93
N ALA A 557 17.18 -22.61 43.93
CA ALA A 557 16.87 -22.95 42.55
C ALA A 557 18.04 -22.57 41.65
N ALA A 558 18.41 -23.46 40.74
CA ALA A 558 19.45 -23.18 39.75
C ALA A 558 18.95 -22.18 38.69
N ALA A 559 19.87 -21.52 37.98
CA ALA A 559 19.59 -20.64 36.87
C ALA A 559 18.66 -21.28 35.79
N GLY A 560 17.92 -20.45 35.07
CA GLY A 560 17.02 -20.85 33.98
C GLY A 560 15.54 -20.95 34.40
N ALA A 561 14.71 -21.46 33.49
CA ALA A 561 13.28 -21.65 33.70
C ALA A 561 12.97 -22.66 34.80
N ARG A 562 12.02 -22.36 35.67
CA ARG A 562 11.57 -23.16 36.81
C ARG A 562 10.06 -23.23 36.85
N VAL A 563 9.58 -24.35 37.39
CA VAL A 563 8.14 -24.56 37.61
C VAL A 563 7.94 -25.01 39.04
N GLU A 564 7.06 -24.33 39.76
CA GLU A 564 6.64 -24.70 41.10
C GLU A 564 5.11 -24.80 41.22
N SER A 565 4.65 -25.64 42.13
CA SER A 565 3.23 -25.75 42.45
C SER A 565 2.98 -25.20 43.86
N ILE A 566 2.04 -24.26 43.94
CA ILE A 566 1.69 -23.58 45.17
C ILE A 566 0.31 -24.06 45.62
N ASP A 567 0.25 -24.65 46.82
CA ASP A 567 -1.01 -25.07 47.41
C ASP A 567 -1.75 -23.85 47.99
N ILE A 568 -2.89 -23.51 47.38
CA ILE A 568 -3.71 -22.36 47.75
C ILE A 568 -5.05 -22.75 48.39
N ARG A 569 -5.23 -24.04 48.78
CA ARG A 569 -6.49 -24.52 49.40
C ARG A 569 -6.84 -23.85 50.71
N SER A 570 -5.87 -23.25 51.38
CA SER A 570 -6.10 -22.47 52.61
C SER A 570 -6.66 -21.04 52.37
N LEU A 571 -6.61 -20.56 51.14
CA LEU A 571 -7.06 -19.21 50.79
C LEU A 571 -8.57 -19.19 50.52
N ALA A 572 -9.26 -18.17 51.00
CA ALA A 572 -10.68 -17.91 50.68
C ALA A 572 -10.80 -17.44 49.21
N ALA A 573 -12.03 -17.49 48.67
CA ALA A 573 -12.31 -16.86 47.39
C ALA A 573 -11.97 -15.35 47.42
N GLY A 574 -11.20 -14.86 46.46
CA GLY A 574 -10.76 -13.46 46.45
C GLY A 574 -9.58 -13.21 45.48
N VAL A 575 -9.13 -11.95 45.49
CA VAL A 575 -7.98 -11.48 44.70
C VAL A 575 -6.74 -11.47 45.58
N TYR A 576 -5.65 -12.02 45.05
CA TYR A 576 -4.38 -12.16 45.74
C TYR A 576 -3.23 -11.71 44.85
N PHE A 577 -2.08 -11.40 45.47
CA PHE A 577 -0.82 -11.07 44.82
C PHE A 577 0.25 -12.06 45.26
N LEU A 578 0.77 -12.84 44.33
CA LEU A 578 1.95 -13.67 44.54
C LEU A 578 3.20 -12.82 44.34
N ARG A 579 4.09 -12.83 45.32
CA ARG A 579 5.38 -12.18 45.30
C ARG A 579 6.48 -13.24 45.36
N LEU A 580 7.33 -13.22 44.36
CA LEU A 580 8.56 -13.98 44.27
C LEU A 580 9.73 -13.07 44.66
N LYS A 581 10.58 -13.52 45.56
CA LYS A 581 11.76 -12.76 46.00
C LYS A 581 12.99 -13.60 45.97
N SER A 582 14.08 -13.06 45.39
CA SER A 582 15.42 -13.66 45.41
C SER A 582 16.47 -12.59 45.65
N ILE A 583 17.76 -12.96 45.67
CA ILE A 583 18.86 -12.01 45.70
C ILE A 583 18.88 -11.16 44.42
N ASP A 584 18.26 -11.63 43.34
CA ASP A 584 18.22 -11.03 42.02
C ASP A 584 17.03 -10.10 41.78
N GLY A 585 16.17 -9.90 42.80
CA GLY A 585 15.06 -8.99 42.72
C GLY A 585 13.74 -9.53 43.31
N VAL A 586 12.67 -8.81 42.98
CA VAL A 586 11.29 -9.13 43.42
C VAL A 586 10.35 -9.05 42.23
N ALA A 587 9.60 -10.11 41.97
CA ALA A 587 8.55 -10.13 40.96
C ALA A 587 7.19 -10.38 41.60
N THR A 588 6.12 -9.72 41.14
CA THR A 588 4.77 -9.84 41.67
C THR A 588 3.75 -10.08 40.59
N ARG A 589 2.82 -11.02 40.79
CA ARG A 589 1.69 -11.29 39.89
C ARG A 589 0.38 -11.43 40.63
N LYS A 590 -0.68 -10.89 40.04
CA LYS A 590 -2.07 -11.01 40.56
C LYS A 590 -2.67 -12.35 40.13
N PHE A 591 -3.45 -12.98 41.02
CA PHE A 591 -4.30 -14.12 40.68
C PHE A 591 -5.63 -14.06 41.46
N VAL A 592 -6.58 -14.88 41.03
CA VAL A 592 -7.93 -14.95 41.64
C VAL A 592 -8.16 -16.36 42.12
N VAL A 593 -8.63 -16.49 43.38
CA VAL A 593 -9.07 -17.76 43.94
C VAL A 593 -10.59 -17.83 43.86
N VAL A 594 -11.09 -18.95 43.32
CA VAL A 594 -12.53 -19.30 43.29
C VAL A 594 -12.77 -20.56 44.11
N ARG A 595 -13.94 -20.67 44.73
CA ARG A 595 -14.36 -21.82 45.55
C ARG A 595 -15.74 -22.30 45.11
#